data_dc238ec21b73d66ac48c3988a50ec3cd
#
_entry.id   dc238ec21b73d66ac48c3988a50ec3cd
#
_cell.length_a   1.000
_cell.length_b   1.000
_cell.length_c   1.000
_cell.angle_alpha   90.00
_cell.angle_beta   90.00
_cell.angle_gamma   90.00
#
_symmetry.space_group_name_H-M   'P 1'
#
loop_
_entity.id
_entity.type
_entity.pdbx_description
1 polymer ?
#
loop_
_entity_poly.entity_id
_entity_poly.type
_entity_poly.pdbx_seq_one_letter_code
_entity_poly.pdbx_strand_id
1 'polypeptide(L)'
;GLKDTARELQKGLITFSPLAQGQLTDRYLNGIPADSRIRTDGRYLKEATLAPHRMEQIRRLNDLAAQRGESLAQMALGWLLRQEEVTSVLIGASKPQQILDNVKALSCAPFTEEELRLIDSISLE
;
A
#
# COMPACT_ATOMS: atom_id res chain seq x y z
N GLY A 1 5.28 -3.34 -21.02
CA GLY A 1 4.87 -2.11 -20.32
C GLY A 1 6.07 -1.39 -19.69
N LEU A 2 5.82 -0.32 -18.92
CA LEU A 2 6.90 0.52 -18.33
C LEU A 2 7.94 -0.28 -17.54
N LYS A 3 7.54 -1.27 -16.77
CA LYS A 3 8.47 -2.12 -16.00
C LYS A 3 9.39 -2.93 -16.91
N ASP A 4 8.84 -3.52 -17.95
CA ASP A 4 9.64 -4.31 -18.90
C ASP A 4 10.66 -3.45 -19.62
N THR A 5 10.25 -2.25 -20.05
CA THR A 5 11.15 -1.27 -20.65
C THR A 5 12.25 -0.83 -19.68
N ALA A 6 11.91 -0.58 -18.41
CA ALA A 6 12.91 -0.21 -17.40
C ALA A 6 13.93 -1.35 -17.19
N ARG A 7 13.46 -2.59 -17.16
CA ARG A 7 14.32 -3.78 -17.04
C ARG A 7 15.25 -3.93 -18.25
N GLU A 8 14.72 -3.84 -19.46
CA GLU A 8 15.50 -3.91 -20.70
C GLU A 8 16.59 -2.84 -20.79
N LEU A 9 16.26 -1.62 -20.36
CA LEU A 9 17.18 -0.49 -20.34
C LEU A 9 18.06 -0.42 -19.08
N GLN A 10 17.94 -1.37 -18.17
CA GLN A 10 18.63 -1.40 -16.86
C GLN A 10 18.45 -0.09 -16.07
N LYS A 11 17.21 0.42 -16.02
CA LYS A 11 16.82 1.63 -15.30
C LYS A 11 15.99 1.26 -14.09
N GLY A 12 16.24 1.94 -12.96
CA GLY A 12 15.43 1.84 -11.78
C GLY A 12 14.18 2.74 -11.83
N LEU A 13 13.14 2.33 -11.13
CA LEU A 13 11.92 3.09 -10.95
C LEU A 13 11.82 3.61 -9.51
N ILE A 14 11.38 4.85 -9.37
CA ILE A 14 11.00 5.43 -8.09
C ILE A 14 9.48 5.60 -8.10
N THR A 15 8.80 4.95 -7.14
CA THR A 15 7.35 5.04 -7.03
C THR A 15 6.95 6.05 -5.95
N PHE A 16 5.85 6.75 -6.15
CA PHE A 16 5.31 7.70 -5.19
C PHE A 16 3.87 7.36 -4.80
N SER A 17 3.41 7.91 -3.67
CA SER A 17 2.07 7.64 -3.11
C SER A 17 1.74 6.14 -2.93
N PRO A 18 2.67 5.33 -2.42
CA PRO A 18 2.54 3.87 -2.40
C PRO A 18 1.37 3.37 -1.54
N LEU A 19 0.93 4.16 -0.57
CA LEU A 19 -0.17 3.83 0.33
C LEU A 19 -1.52 4.45 -0.11
N ALA A 20 -1.60 4.94 -1.35
CA ALA A 20 -2.81 5.52 -1.92
C ALA A 20 -3.46 6.55 -0.96
N GLN A 21 -2.64 7.48 -0.45
CA GLN A 21 -3.05 8.54 0.50
C GLN A 21 -3.60 8.00 1.83
N GLY A 22 -3.13 6.84 2.27
CA GLY A 22 -3.52 6.18 3.51
C GLY A 22 -4.66 5.16 3.36
N GLN A 23 -5.17 4.93 2.15
CA GLN A 23 -6.16 3.88 1.91
C GLN A 23 -5.59 2.48 2.18
N LEU A 24 -4.33 2.23 1.84
CA LEU A 24 -3.62 0.98 2.13
C LEU A 24 -2.99 1.01 3.54
N THR A 25 -3.79 1.41 4.52
CA THR A 25 -3.50 1.35 5.95
C THR A 25 -4.77 0.97 6.70
N ASP A 26 -4.68 0.75 8.00
CA ASP A 26 -5.83 0.53 8.88
C ASP A 26 -6.66 1.81 9.16
N ARG A 27 -6.16 2.97 8.72
CA ARG A 27 -6.71 4.28 9.07
C ARG A 27 -8.19 4.46 8.80
N TYR A 28 -8.70 3.86 7.72
CA TYR A 28 -10.09 4.01 7.29
C TYR A 28 -10.98 2.80 7.58
N LEU A 29 -10.45 1.73 8.14
CA LEU A 29 -11.21 0.49 8.40
C LEU A 29 -12.37 0.68 9.36
N ASN A 30 -12.23 1.62 10.31
CA ASN A 30 -13.23 1.93 11.33
C ASN A 30 -13.94 3.29 11.09
N GLY A 31 -13.95 3.76 9.85
CA GLY A 31 -14.55 5.03 9.48
C GLY A 31 -13.53 6.11 9.13
N ILE A 32 -14.00 7.32 8.84
CA ILE A 32 -13.15 8.44 8.44
C ILE A 32 -12.72 9.23 9.68
N PRO A 33 -11.44 9.22 10.07
CA PRO A 33 -10.95 10.00 11.21
C PRO A 33 -11.17 11.51 11.02
N ALA A 34 -11.36 12.22 12.13
CA ALA A 34 -11.60 13.67 12.09
C ALA A 34 -10.41 14.46 11.50
N ASP A 35 -9.19 13.96 11.69
CA ASP A 35 -7.93 14.53 11.18
C ASP A 35 -7.59 14.05 9.77
N SER A 36 -8.50 13.33 9.10
CA SER A 36 -8.31 12.82 7.75
C SER A 36 -8.29 13.96 6.72
N ARG A 37 -7.44 13.83 5.70
CA ARG A 37 -7.43 14.73 4.54
C ARG A 37 -8.77 14.77 3.79
N ILE A 38 -9.58 13.73 3.89
CA ILE A 38 -10.94 13.73 3.35
C ILE A 38 -11.76 14.85 3.98
N ARG A 39 -11.63 15.05 5.30
CA ARG A 39 -12.39 16.07 6.05
C ARG A 39 -11.73 17.45 6.04
N THR A 40 -10.40 17.50 5.94
CA THR A 40 -9.65 18.77 6.07
C THR A 40 -9.33 19.43 4.75
N ASP A 41 -9.11 18.69 3.67
CA ASP A 41 -8.70 19.21 2.36
C ASP A 41 -9.62 18.78 1.21
N GLY A 42 -10.01 17.49 1.14
CA GLY A 42 -10.92 16.95 0.13
C GLY A 42 -10.48 17.04 -1.34
N ARG A 43 -9.31 17.65 -1.62
CA ARG A 43 -8.85 17.88 -3.00
C ARG A 43 -8.45 16.59 -3.72
N TYR A 44 -7.73 15.72 -3.04
CA TYR A 44 -7.13 14.52 -3.65
C TYR A 44 -7.80 13.22 -3.22
N LEU A 45 -8.30 13.16 -1.99
CA LEU A 45 -8.97 11.99 -1.44
C LEU A 45 -10.40 12.41 -1.06
N LYS A 46 -11.38 11.81 -1.74
CA LYS A 46 -12.81 12.09 -1.53
C LYS A 46 -13.47 10.91 -0.81
N GLU A 47 -14.54 11.16 -0.11
CA GLU A 47 -15.33 10.13 0.57
C GLU A 47 -15.82 9.04 -0.42
N ALA A 48 -16.20 9.44 -1.64
CA ALA A 48 -16.57 8.51 -2.70
C ALA A 48 -15.46 7.51 -3.09
N THR A 49 -14.20 7.83 -2.80
CA THR A 49 -13.05 6.93 -3.03
C THR A 49 -13.05 5.74 -2.06
N LEU A 50 -13.76 5.87 -0.93
CA LEU A 50 -13.95 4.82 0.07
C LEU A 50 -15.28 4.09 -0.11
N ALA A 51 -15.67 3.83 -1.36
CA ALA A 51 -16.87 3.06 -1.68
C ALA A 51 -16.88 1.70 -0.94
N PRO A 52 -18.05 1.15 -0.58
CA PRO A 52 -18.15 -0.09 0.20
C PRO A 52 -17.34 -1.25 -0.39
N HIS A 53 -17.37 -1.41 -1.70
CA HIS A 53 -16.57 -2.42 -2.40
C HIS A 53 -15.06 -2.23 -2.17
N ARG A 54 -14.55 -1.00 -2.30
CA ARG A 54 -13.15 -0.67 -2.03
C ARG A 54 -12.76 -0.95 -0.57
N MET A 55 -13.64 -0.62 0.35
CA MET A 55 -13.42 -0.87 1.77
C MET A 55 -13.35 -2.37 2.07
N GLU A 56 -14.15 -3.19 1.39
CA GLU A 56 -14.08 -4.64 1.53
C GLU A 56 -12.77 -5.21 1.00
N GLN A 57 -12.31 -4.76 -0.16
CA GLN A 57 -10.99 -5.11 -0.67
C GLN A 57 -9.87 -4.76 0.33
N ILE A 58 -9.92 -3.57 0.92
CA ILE A 58 -8.93 -3.13 1.93
C ILE A 58 -8.99 -4.00 3.18
N ARG A 59 -10.18 -4.39 3.67
CA ARG A 59 -10.30 -5.31 4.81
C ARG A 59 -9.66 -6.66 4.54
N ARG A 60 -9.96 -7.26 3.39
CA ARG A 60 -9.39 -8.56 2.99
C ARG A 60 -7.87 -8.50 2.85
N LEU A 61 -7.32 -7.41 2.31
CA LEU A 61 -5.87 -7.19 2.25
C LEU A 61 -5.26 -6.99 3.65
N ASN A 62 -5.96 -6.30 4.54
CA ASN A 62 -5.53 -6.12 5.93
C ASN A 62 -5.52 -7.44 6.71
N ASP A 63 -6.49 -8.31 6.46
CA ASP A 63 -6.56 -9.65 7.08
C ASP A 63 -5.37 -10.51 6.61
N LEU A 64 -5.02 -10.45 5.33
CA LEU A 64 -3.82 -11.11 4.82
C LEU A 64 -2.54 -10.56 5.47
N ALA A 65 -2.41 -9.24 5.59
CA ALA A 65 -1.27 -8.63 6.26
C ALA A 65 -1.16 -9.09 7.72
N ALA A 66 -2.28 -9.17 8.44
CA ALA A 66 -2.31 -9.67 9.81
C ALA A 66 -1.86 -11.14 9.91
N GLN A 67 -2.26 -12.00 8.98
CA GLN A 67 -1.79 -13.39 8.89
C GLN A 67 -0.28 -13.47 8.66
N ARG A 68 0.30 -12.54 7.93
CA ARG A 68 1.74 -12.42 7.71
C ARG A 68 2.49 -11.80 8.89
N GLY A 69 1.78 -11.31 9.93
CA GLY A 69 2.38 -10.61 11.07
C GLY A 69 2.84 -9.17 10.75
N GLU A 70 2.25 -8.55 9.75
CA GLU A 70 2.59 -7.23 9.23
C GLU A 70 1.40 -6.28 9.28
N SER A 71 1.65 -4.96 9.25
CA SER A 71 0.58 -4.01 8.95
C SER A 71 0.29 -4.00 7.44
N LEU A 72 -0.92 -3.58 7.06
CA LEU A 72 -1.28 -3.41 5.65
C LEU A 72 -0.30 -2.47 4.93
N ALA A 73 0.12 -1.38 5.59
CA ALA A 73 1.12 -0.46 5.04
C ALA A 73 2.45 -1.17 4.76
N GLN A 74 2.96 -1.96 5.71
CA GLN A 74 4.20 -2.71 5.54
C GLN A 74 4.09 -3.73 4.40
N MET A 75 2.99 -4.49 4.35
CA MET A 75 2.73 -5.43 3.27
C MET A 75 2.68 -4.74 1.89
N ALA A 76 1.98 -3.60 1.78
CA ALA A 76 1.87 -2.86 0.53
C ALA A 76 3.23 -2.33 0.04
N LEU A 77 4.05 -1.80 0.95
CA LEU A 77 5.41 -1.34 0.64
C LEU A 77 6.32 -2.50 0.24
N GLY A 78 6.28 -3.61 0.97
CA GLY A 78 7.03 -4.83 0.65
C GLY A 78 6.62 -5.42 -0.70
N TRP A 79 5.33 -5.37 -1.02
CA TRP A 79 4.82 -5.81 -2.32
C TRP A 79 5.38 -5.00 -3.49
N LEU A 80 5.53 -3.68 -3.34
CA LEU A 80 6.19 -2.83 -4.33
C LEU A 80 7.68 -3.15 -4.44
N LEU A 81 8.38 -3.22 -3.31
CA LEU A 81 9.83 -3.40 -3.24
C LEU A 81 10.30 -4.80 -3.67
N ARG A 82 9.39 -5.80 -3.75
CA ARG A 82 9.74 -7.14 -4.26
C ARG A 82 10.11 -7.16 -5.74
N GLN A 83 9.79 -6.09 -6.46
CA GLN A 83 10.03 -5.98 -7.90
C GLN A 83 11.42 -5.37 -8.15
N GLU A 84 12.27 -6.09 -8.87
CA GLU A 84 13.66 -5.67 -9.12
C GLU A 84 13.79 -4.28 -9.74
N GLU A 85 12.81 -3.88 -10.56
CA GLU A 85 12.80 -2.57 -11.20
C GLU A 85 12.49 -1.43 -10.23
N VAL A 86 11.85 -1.72 -9.10
CA VAL A 86 11.52 -0.69 -8.10
C VAL A 86 12.72 -0.48 -7.18
N THR A 87 13.47 0.56 -7.46
CA THR A 87 14.66 0.94 -6.70
C THR A 87 14.31 1.60 -5.37
N SER A 88 13.28 2.43 -5.35
CA SER A 88 12.89 3.19 -4.17
C SER A 88 11.41 3.54 -4.18
N VAL A 89 10.86 3.66 -2.97
CA VAL A 89 9.47 4.02 -2.74
C VAL A 89 9.42 5.29 -1.91
N LEU A 90 8.79 6.36 -2.44
CA LEU A 90 8.63 7.63 -1.74
C LEU A 90 7.42 7.58 -0.81
N ILE A 91 7.68 7.57 0.47
CA ILE A 91 6.63 7.62 1.51
C ILE A 91 6.44 9.04 2.03
N GLY A 92 5.19 9.41 2.34
CA GLY A 92 4.85 10.58 3.12
C GLY A 92 4.48 10.17 4.55
N ALA A 93 4.88 10.98 5.52
CA ALA A 93 4.53 10.75 6.92
C ALA A 93 4.20 12.06 7.61
N SER A 94 3.19 12.05 8.47
CA SER A 94 2.81 13.17 9.34
C SER A 94 3.34 13.01 10.77
N LYS A 95 3.84 11.82 11.11
CA LYS A 95 4.38 11.48 12.45
C LYS A 95 5.64 10.63 12.30
N PRO A 96 6.67 10.83 13.14
CA PRO A 96 7.91 10.03 13.09
C PRO A 96 7.66 8.52 13.18
N GLN A 97 6.69 8.09 14.00
CA GLN A 97 6.36 6.68 14.16
C GLN A 97 5.97 6.01 12.85
N GLN A 98 5.29 6.73 11.95
CA GLN A 98 4.91 6.19 10.63
C GLN A 98 6.14 5.86 9.78
N ILE A 99 7.21 6.65 9.88
CA ILE A 99 8.48 6.36 9.19
C ILE A 99 9.10 5.09 9.75
N LEU A 100 9.20 4.99 11.08
CA LEU A 100 9.76 3.81 11.74
C LEU A 100 8.99 2.53 11.40
N ASP A 101 7.67 2.60 11.36
CA ASP A 101 6.83 1.46 11.02
C ASP A 101 6.95 1.09 9.53
N ASN A 102 7.01 2.07 8.64
CA ASN A 102 7.13 1.83 7.20
C ASN A 102 8.49 1.23 6.83
N VAL A 103 9.57 1.61 7.51
CA VAL A 103 10.91 1.04 7.28
C VAL A 103 10.94 -0.46 7.57
N LYS A 104 10.09 -0.97 8.45
CA LYS A 104 9.95 -2.41 8.71
C LYS A 104 9.54 -3.22 7.47
N ALA A 105 8.98 -2.57 6.44
CA ALA A 105 8.69 -3.22 5.16
C ALA A 105 9.93 -3.85 4.50
N LEU A 106 11.12 -3.34 4.79
CA LEU A 106 12.39 -3.90 4.30
C LEU A 106 12.73 -5.26 4.91
N SER A 107 12.13 -5.60 6.04
CA SER A 107 12.30 -6.87 6.76
C SER A 107 11.10 -7.80 6.62
N CYS A 108 10.15 -7.48 5.74
CA CYS A 108 9.00 -8.32 5.47
C CYS A 108 9.43 -9.67 4.88
N ALA A 109 8.73 -10.74 5.28
CA ALA A 109 8.96 -12.05 4.68
C ALA A 109 8.65 -12.02 3.18
N PRO A 110 9.35 -12.82 2.35
CA PRO A 110 9.03 -12.96 0.93
C PRO A 110 7.57 -13.38 0.75
N PHE A 111 6.94 -12.90 -0.32
CA PHE A 111 5.59 -13.31 -0.69
C PHE A 111 5.61 -14.69 -1.31
N THR A 112 4.67 -15.55 -0.88
CA THR A 112 4.42 -16.82 -1.57
C THR A 112 3.60 -16.57 -2.84
N GLU A 113 3.63 -17.53 -3.76
CA GLU A 113 2.77 -17.44 -4.97
C GLU A 113 1.27 -17.42 -4.63
N GLU A 114 0.88 -18.14 -3.58
CA GLU A 114 -0.51 -18.18 -3.12
C GLU A 114 -0.94 -16.79 -2.60
N GLU A 115 -0.11 -16.14 -1.79
CA GLU A 115 -0.36 -14.77 -1.33
C GLU A 115 -0.45 -13.78 -2.50
N LEU A 116 0.45 -13.86 -3.47
CA LEU A 116 0.41 -12.99 -4.65
C LEU A 116 -0.87 -13.21 -5.47
N ARG A 117 -1.30 -14.45 -5.69
CA ARG A 117 -2.57 -14.74 -6.36
C ARG A 117 -3.76 -14.21 -5.60
N LEU A 118 -3.74 -14.30 -4.27
CA LEU A 118 -4.81 -13.77 -3.41
C LEU A 118 -4.86 -12.24 -3.50
N ILE A 119 -3.71 -11.56 -3.44
CA ILE A 119 -3.63 -10.10 -3.61
C ILE A 119 -4.19 -9.70 -4.98
N ASP A 120 -3.80 -10.38 -6.04
CA ASP A 120 -4.28 -10.10 -7.39
C ASP A 120 -5.81 -10.30 -7.48
N SER A 121 -6.33 -11.40 -6.96
CA SER A 121 -7.77 -11.68 -6.97
C SER A 121 -8.57 -10.60 -6.23
N ILE A 122 -8.11 -10.15 -5.06
CA ILE A 122 -8.77 -9.11 -4.29
C ILE A 122 -8.71 -7.76 -5.02
N SER A 123 -7.58 -7.46 -5.65
CA SER A 123 -7.32 -6.14 -6.26
C SER A 123 -8.02 -5.96 -7.61
N LEU A 124 -8.34 -7.04 -8.31
CA LEU A 124 -8.95 -7.03 -9.65
C LEU A 124 -10.47 -7.22 -9.63
N GLU A 125 -11.07 -7.47 -8.46
CA GLU A 125 -12.53 -7.48 -8.28
C GLU A 125 -13.09 -6.06 -8.46
#